data_367c6ae5fd32885c5b27a9ba6db8f861
#
_entry.id   367c6ae5fd32885c5b27a9ba6db8f861
#
_cell.length_a   1.000
_cell.length_b   1.000
_cell.length_c   1.000
_cell.angle_alpha   90.00
_cell.angle_beta   90.00
_cell.angle_gamma   90.00
#
_symmetry.space_group_name_H-M   'P 1'
#
loop_
_entity.id
_entity.type
_entity.pdbx_description
1 polymer ?
#
loop_
_entity_poly.entity_id
_entity_poly.type
_entity_poly.pdbx_seq_one_letter_code
_entity_poly.pdbx_strand_id
1 'polypeptide(L)'
;MTVPVMESEKKNGPDAAELLRVREFCRTLEEAAANLPDDVRAALYRPCAEACVKGSVLEEQRRQFLECGGDLDRQYARYGRSAYFFADVVEPGRVYEMGYPRCLCPQVAAGFVETPAHCECSRQSIL
;
A
#
# COMPACT_ATOMS: atom_id res chain seq x y z
N MET A 1 2.81 -2.34 40.95
CA MET A 1 1.48 -2.83 40.58
C MET A 1 1.54 -3.36 39.16
N THR A 2 1.58 -4.68 39.06
CA THR A 2 1.64 -5.35 37.76
C THR A 2 0.26 -5.31 37.13
N VAL A 3 0.17 -4.67 35.98
CA VAL A 3 -1.01 -4.79 35.14
C VAL A 3 -1.10 -6.25 34.69
N PRO A 4 -2.20 -6.95 34.96
CA PRO A 4 -2.33 -8.32 34.48
C PRO A 4 -2.23 -8.32 32.96
N VAL A 5 -1.26 -9.03 32.45
CA VAL A 5 -1.13 -9.29 31.03
C VAL A 5 -2.30 -10.17 30.67
N MET A 6 -3.16 -9.68 29.82
CA MET A 6 -4.34 -10.40 29.34
C MET A 6 -3.92 -11.45 28.31
N GLU A 7 -3.10 -12.43 28.73
CA GLU A 7 -2.59 -13.48 27.85
C GLU A 7 -3.66 -14.45 27.38
N SER A 8 -4.76 -14.56 28.13
CA SER A 8 -5.81 -15.55 27.84
C SER A 8 -6.86 -15.07 26.86
N GLU A 9 -6.88 -13.78 26.55
CA GLU A 9 -7.86 -13.21 25.64
C GLU A 9 -7.27 -12.99 24.26
N LYS A 10 -6.91 -14.06 23.58
CA LYS A 10 -6.79 -14.03 22.13
C LYS A 10 -8.19 -13.86 21.57
N LYS A 11 -8.69 -12.65 21.61
CA LYS A 11 -9.86 -12.29 20.83
C LYS A 11 -9.54 -12.59 19.37
N ASN A 12 -10.46 -13.23 18.68
CA ASN A 12 -10.41 -13.44 17.24
C ASN A 12 -10.64 -12.11 16.51
N GLY A 13 -9.87 -11.08 16.88
CA GLY A 13 -9.98 -9.74 16.34
C GLY A 13 -10.87 -8.81 17.18
N PRO A 14 -10.93 -7.53 16.80
CA PRO A 14 -11.73 -6.53 17.50
C PRO A 14 -13.22 -6.77 17.35
N ASP A 15 -14.02 -6.41 18.38
CA ASP A 15 -15.48 -6.44 18.30
C ASP A 15 -16.01 -5.27 17.43
N ALA A 16 -17.34 -5.25 17.21
CA ALA A 16 -17.97 -4.24 16.36
C ALA A 16 -17.77 -2.81 16.87
N ALA A 17 -17.78 -2.60 18.18
CA ALA A 17 -17.56 -1.27 18.78
C ALA A 17 -16.10 -0.83 18.61
N GLU A 18 -15.18 -1.74 18.80
CA GLU A 18 -13.75 -1.47 18.57
C GLU A 18 -13.46 -1.16 17.10
N LEU A 19 -14.05 -1.91 16.18
CA LEU A 19 -13.93 -1.65 14.75
C LEU A 19 -14.49 -0.28 14.36
N LEU A 20 -15.60 0.12 14.95
CA LEU A 20 -16.17 1.44 14.72
C LEU A 20 -15.19 2.55 15.15
N ARG A 21 -14.55 2.40 16.29
CA ARG A 21 -13.56 3.36 16.77
C ARG A 21 -12.33 3.43 15.87
N VAL A 22 -11.84 2.29 15.40
CA VAL A 22 -10.74 2.24 14.44
C VAL A 22 -11.11 2.94 13.14
N ARG A 23 -12.31 2.68 12.65
CA ARG A 23 -12.82 3.31 11.42
C ARG A 23 -12.91 4.83 11.56
N GLU A 24 -13.46 5.33 12.67
CA GLU A 24 -13.56 6.77 12.92
C GLU A 24 -12.19 7.43 13.05
N PHE A 25 -11.25 6.77 13.71
CA PHE A 25 -9.87 7.24 13.80
C PHE A 25 -9.21 7.33 12.42
N CYS A 26 -9.31 6.29 11.60
CA CYS A 26 -8.75 6.27 10.25
C CYS A 26 -9.39 7.33 9.36
N ARG A 27 -10.71 7.51 9.44
CA ARG A 27 -11.43 8.53 8.69
C ARG A 27 -10.97 9.94 9.06
N THR A 28 -10.77 10.20 10.35
CA THR A 28 -10.29 11.51 10.82
C THR A 28 -8.88 11.79 10.34
N LEU A 29 -7.98 10.81 10.38
CA LEU A 29 -6.64 10.94 9.81
C LEU A 29 -6.67 11.19 8.31
N GLU A 30 -7.52 10.49 7.60
CA GLU A 30 -7.67 10.63 6.15
C GLU A 30 -8.17 12.03 5.77
N GLU A 31 -9.15 12.57 6.49
CA GLU A 31 -9.63 13.93 6.30
C GLU A 31 -8.55 14.97 6.56
N ALA A 32 -7.78 14.78 7.64
CA ALA A 32 -6.65 15.65 7.94
C ALA A 32 -5.59 15.60 6.84
N ALA A 33 -5.27 14.41 6.35
CA ALA A 33 -4.31 14.22 5.26
C ALA A 33 -4.80 14.86 3.96
N ALA A 34 -6.10 14.78 3.66
CA ALA A 34 -6.69 15.38 2.47
C ALA A 34 -6.55 16.91 2.44
N ASN A 35 -6.48 17.55 3.60
CA ASN A 35 -6.34 18.99 3.74
C ASN A 35 -4.90 19.48 3.76
N LEU A 36 -3.92 18.58 3.71
CA LEU A 36 -2.51 18.95 3.64
C LEU A 36 -2.11 19.36 2.21
N PRO A 37 -1.11 20.26 2.07
CA PRO A 37 -0.48 20.48 0.77
C PRO A 37 0.04 19.17 0.16
N ASP A 38 0.09 19.11 -1.16
CA ASP A 38 0.45 17.87 -1.88
C ASP A 38 1.81 17.31 -1.47
N ASP A 39 2.82 18.17 -1.33
CA ASP A 39 4.17 17.78 -0.93
C ASP A 39 4.22 17.25 0.51
N VAL A 40 3.47 17.83 1.40
CA VAL A 40 3.37 17.41 2.81
C VAL A 40 2.64 16.06 2.90
N ARG A 41 1.54 15.92 2.16
CA ARG A 41 0.80 14.65 2.11
C ARG A 41 1.67 13.52 1.53
N ALA A 42 2.41 13.78 0.47
CA ALA A 42 3.34 12.82 -0.10
C ALA A 42 4.40 12.38 0.92
N ALA A 43 4.98 13.33 1.64
CA ALA A 43 5.97 13.06 2.69
C ALA A 43 5.37 12.26 3.86
N LEU A 44 4.10 12.50 4.19
CA LEU A 44 3.40 11.76 5.24
C LEU A 44 3.20 10.29 4.84
N TYR A 45 2.74 10.04 3.62
CA TYR A 45 2.43 8.67 3.16
C TYR A 45 3.64 7.86 2.75
N ARG A 46 4.77 8.49 2.45
CA ARG A 46 5.97 7.78 2.00
C ARG A 46 6.47 6.70 2.96
N PRO A 47 6.66 6.97 4.27
CA PRO A 47 7.04 5.93 5.21
C PRO A 47 6.01 4.79 5.32
N CYS A 48 4.73 5.12 5.21
CA CYS A 48 3.65 4.13 5.23
C CYS A 48 3.72 3.22 4.00
N ALA A 49 3.98 3.79 2.83
CA ALA A 49 4.14 3.05 1.59
C ALA A 49 5.37 2.13 1.64
N GLU A 50 6.47 2.63 2.14
CA GLU A 50 7.69 1.84 2.33
C GLU A 50 7.44 0.66 3.26
N ALA A 51 6.76 0.87 4.37
CA ALA A 51 6.40 -0.18 5.32
C ALA A 51 5.46 -1.22 4.69
N CYS A 52 4.53 -0.79 3.86
CA CYS A 52 3.54 -1.67 3.21
C CYS A 52 4.19 -2.61 2.19
N VAL A 53 5.16 -2.13 1.41
CA VAL A 53 5.81 -2.93 0.36
C VAL A 53 7.07 -3.64 0.83
N LYS A 54 7.57 -3.28 2.00
CA LYS A 54 8.74 -3.92 2.60
C LYS A 54 8.46 -5.41 2.85
N GLY A 55 9.37 -6.25 2.47
CA GLY A 55 9.19 -7.69 2.60
C GLY A 55 8.69 -8.31 1.31
N SER A 56 7.53 -8.97 1.32
CA SER A 56 7.09 -9.83 0.23
C SER A 56 6.98 -9.13 -1.14
N VAL A 57 6.40 -7.95 -1.18
CA VAL A 57 6.21 -7.22 -2.46
C VAL A 57 7.55 -6.79 -3.04
N LEU A 58 8.38 -6.14 -2.24
CA LEU A 58 9.68 -5.65 -2.68
C LEU A 58 10.61 -6.80 -3.05
N GLU A 59 10.62 -7.86 -2.25
CA GLU A 59 11.43 -9.05 -2.51
C GLU A 59 11.03 -9.75 -3.80
N GLU A 60 9.74 -9.87 -4.07
CA GLU A 60 9.23 -10.47 -5.30
C GLU A 60 9.62 -9.62 -6.52
N GLN A 61 9.49 -8.31 -6.44
CA GLN A 61 9.91 -7.41 -7.51
C GLN A 61 11.42 -7.51 -7.77
N ARG A 62 12.20 -7.58 -6.71
CA ARG A 62 13.65 -7.75 -6.83
C ARG A 62 14.01 -9.08 -7.50
N ARG A 63 13.33 -10.16 -7.10
CA ARG A 63 13.53 -11.49 -7.69
C ARG A 63 13.27 -11.47 -9.19
N GLN A 64 12.13 -10.90 -9.59
CA GLN A 64 11.76 -10.77 -11.00
C GLN A 64 12.79 -9.94 -11.79
N PHE A 65 13.24 -8.85 -11.21
CA PHE A 65 14.23 -7.97 -11.83
C PHE A 65 15.56 -8.69 -12.07
N LEU A 66 16.05 -9.40 -11.07
CA LEU A 66 17.29 -10.17 -11.17
C LEU A 66 17.16 -11.34 -12.14
N GLU A 67 16.03 -12.04 -12.12
CA GLU A 67 15.74 -13.13 -13.07
C GLU A 67 15.75 -12.65 -14.52
N CYS A 68 15.32 -11.42 -14.75
CA CYS A 68 15.32 -10.79 -16.08
C CYS A 68 16.63 -10.05 -16.41
N GLY A 69 17.70 -10.34 -15.68
CA GLY A 69 19.04 -9.78 -15.96
C GLY A 69 19.20 -8.31 -15.61
N GLY A 70 18.37 -7.78 -14.69
CA GLY A 70 18.41 -6.37 -14.33
C GLY A 70 17.81 -5.45 -15.39
N ASP A 71 16.93 -5.97 -16.22
CA ASP A 71 16.30 -5.24 -17.32
C ASP A 71 14.80 -5.10 -17.06
N LEU A 72 14.34 -3.87 -16.81
CA LEU A 72 12.92 -3.58 -16.54
C LEU A 72 12.03 -3.89 -17.74
N ASP A 73 12.51 -3.68 -18.95
CA ASP A 73 11.73 -3.98 -20.16
C ASP A 73 11.41 -5.47 -20.22
N ARG A 74 12.39 -6.32 -19.93
CA ARG A 74 12.21 -7.77 -19.87
C ARG A 74 11.31 -8.18 -18.71
N GLN A 75 11.48 -7.57 -17.54
CA GLN A 75 10.67 -7.85 -16.37
C GLN A 75 9.20 -7.57 -16.66
N TYR A 76 8.89 -6.41 -17.22
CA TYR A 76 7.52 -6.02 -17.49
C TYR A 76 6.92 -6.74 -18.69
N ALA A 77 7.70 -7.12 -19.68
CA ALA A 77 7.23 -7.98 -20.76
C ALA A 77 6.80 -9.36 -20.24
N ARG A 78 7.52 -9.89 -19.25
CA ARG A 78 7.24 -11.22 -18.68
C ARG A 78 6.21 -11.19 -17.57
N TYR A 79 6.30 -10.23 -16.64
CA TYR A 79 5.52 -10.19 -15.40
C TYR A 79 4.57 -8.99 -15.31
N GLY A 80 4.52 -8.12 -16.30
CA GLY A 80 3.78 -6.86 -16.26
C GLY A 80 2.26 -7.00 -16.31
N ARG A 81 1.73 -8.21 -16.38
CA ARG A 81 0.29 -8.47 -16.37
C ARG A 81 -0.06 -9.52 -15.34
N SER A 82 -0.74 -9.10 -14.28
CA SER A 82 -1.28 -9.99 -13.27
C SER A 82 -2.66 -9.51 -12.84
N ALA A 83 -3.33 -10.29 -12.00
CA ALA A 83 -4.61 -9.87 -11.41
C ALA A 83 -4.47 -8.67 -10.48
N TYR A 84 -3.25 -8.36 -10.03
CA TYR A 84 -2.99 -7.39 -8.96
C TYR A 84 -2.20 -6.18 -9.41
N PHE A 85 -1.54 -6.25 -10.57
CA PHE A 85 -0.58 -5.24 -10.97
C PHE A 85 -0.44 -5.23 -12.48
N PHE A 86 -0.28 -4.06 -13.08
CA PHE A 86 0.15 -3.95 -14.46
C PHE A 86 1.34 -3.00 -14.59
N ALA A 87 2.21 -3.30 -15.55
CA ALA A 87 3.30 -2.45 -15.95
C ALA A 87 3.52 -2.58 -17.46
N ASP A 88 3.42 -1.47 -18.15
CA ASP A 88 3.59 -1.40 -19.61
C ASP A 88 4.84 -0.61 -19.94
N VAL A 89 5.59 -1.09 -20.93
CA VAL A 89 6.70 -0.35 -21.49
C VAL A 89 6.14 0.61 -22.53
N VAL A 90 6.13 1.90 -22.22
CA VAL A 90 5.67 2.94 -23.15
C VAL A 90 6.81 3.32 -24.08
N GLU A 91 7.99 3.54 -23.53
CA GLU A 91 9.21 3.83 -24.28
C GLU A 91 10.34 2.98 -23.68
N PRO A 92 10.92 2.04 -24.45
CA PRO A 92 11.90 1.09 -23.92
C PRO A 92 13.07 1.77 -23.22
N GLY A 93 13.37 1.29 -22.01
CA GLY A 93 14.47 1.79 -21.18
C GLY A 93 14.22 3.15 -20.55
N ARG A 94 13.07 3.78 -20.77
CA ARG A 94 12.86 5.17 -20.37
C ARG A 94 11.51 5.48 -19.71
N VAL A 95 10.41 5.06 -20.33
CA VAL A 95 9.05 5.42 -19.85
C VAL A 95 8.23 4.17 -19.65
N TYR A 96 7.65 4.07 -18.45
CA TYR A 96 6.82 2.95 -18.04
C TYR A 96 5.52 3.47 -17.46
N GLU A 97 4.43 2.76 -17.71
CA GLU A 97 3.14 3.00 -17.11
C GLU A 97 2.82 1.85 -16.17
N MET A 98 2.54 2.16 -14.91
CA MET A 98 2.29 1.15 -13.88
C MET A 98 1.04 1.48 -13.11
N GLY A 99 0.37 0.46 -12.63
CA GLY A 99 -0.81 0.65 -11.81
C GLY A 99 -1.39 -0.65 -11.29
N TYR A 100 -2.55 -0.49 -10.69
CA TYR A 100 -3.33 -1.60 -10.15
C TYR A 100 -4.65 -1.68 -10.91
N PRO A 101 -5.03 -2.87 -11.42
CA PRO A 101 -6.30 -3.02 -12.14
C PRO A 101 -7.52 -2.80 -11.22
N ARG A 102 -7.31 -2.92 -9.92
CA ARG A 102 -8.32 -2.64 -8.89
C ARG A 102 -7.63 -2.24 -7.59
N CYS A 103 -8.40 -1.65 -6.66
CA CYS A 103 -7.85 -1.30 -5.35
C CYS A 103 -7.55 -2.57 -4.55
N LEU A 104 -6.29 -2.71 -4.12
CA LEU A 104 -5.82 -3.84 -3.33
C LEU A 104 -5.57 -3.45 -1.87
N CYS A 105 -5.82 -2.19 -1.50
CA CYS A 105 -5.53 -1.69 -0.17
C CYS A 105 -6.43 -2.38 0.88
N PRO A 106 -5.86 -3.10 1.86
CA PRO A 106 -6.65 -3.74 2.90
C PRO A 106 -7.47 -2.76 3.73
N GLN A 107 -7.00 -1.54 3.94
CA GLN A 107 -7.72 -0.52 4.68
C GLN A 107 -8.98 -0.07 3.94
N VAL A 108 -8.92 0.01 2.61
CA VAL A 108 -10.09 0.32 1.77
C VAL A 108 -11.06 -0.86 1.78
N ALA A 109 -10.56 -2.09 1.60
CA ALA A 109 -11.38 -3.30 1.62
C ALA A 109 -12.11 -3.49 2.94
N ALA A 110 -11.46 -3.14 4.06
CA ALA A 110 -12.05 -3.21 5.40
C ALA A 110 -12.98 -2.02 5.72
N GLY A 111 -13.05 -1.03 4.84
CA GLY A 111 -13.88 0.16 5.05
C GLY A 111 -13.33 1.17 6.05
N PHE A 112 -12.04 1.12 6.34
CA PHE A 112 -11.40 2.07 7.28
C PHE A 112 -11.06 3.40 6.63
N VAL A 113 -10.81 3.41 5.35
CA VAL A 113 -10.52 4.60 4.55
C VAL A 113 -11.38 4.62 3.30
N GLU A 114 -11.80 5.78 2.85
CA GLU A 114 -12.79 5.92 1.78
C GLU A 114 -12.39 6.96 0.72
N THR A 115 -11.43 7.84 1.00
CA THR A 115 -11.12 8.95 0.11
C THR A 115 -9.89 8.71 -0.77
N PRO A 116 -9.82 9.35 -1.95
CA PRO A 116 -8.65 9.28 -2.81
C PRO A 116 -7.34 9.76 -2.18
N ALA A 117 -7.40 10.56 -1.10
CA ALA A 117 -6.20 11.02 -0.40
C ALA A 117 -5.34 9.85 0.08
N HIS A 118 -5.94 8.75 0.51
CA HIS A 118 -5.22 7.57 0.94
C HIS A 118 -4.49 6.88 -0.22
N CYS A 119 -4.90 7.09 -1.45
CA CYS A 119 -4.24 6.53 -2.63
C CYS A 119 -2.83 7.10 -2.84
N GLU A 120 -2.48 8.18 -2.17
CA GLU A 120 -1.10 8.68 -2.14
C GLU A 120 -0.14 7.62 -1.60
N CYS A 121 -0.58 6.76 -0.68
CA CYS A 121 0.20 5.61 -0.21
C CYS A 121 0.58 4.68 -1.38
N SER A 122 -0.38 4.31 -2.23
CA SER A 122 -0.12 3.47 -3.40
C SER A 122 0.81 4.16 -4.39
N ARG A 123 0.61 5.45 -4.62
CA ARG A 123 1.48 6.24 -5.50
C ARG A 123 2.92 6.26 -4.99
N GLN A 124 3.12 6.51 -3.70
CA GLN A 124 4.46 6.54 -3.10
C GLN A 124 5.13 5.17 -3.10
N SER A 125 4.37 4.08 -3.10
CA SER A 125 4.93 2.73 -3.14
C SER A 125 5.62 2.40 -4.48
N ILE A 126 5.25 3.10 -5.55
CA ILE A 126 5.80 2.93 -6.89
C ILE A 126 7.00 3.85 -7.10
N LEU A 127 6.99 5.01 -6.50
CA LEU A 127 8.05 6.00 -6.61
C LEU A 127 9.26 5.64 -5.76
#